data_040070a0b3c6087474ec791afe64f319
#
_entry.id   040070a0b3c6087474ec791afe64f319
#
_cell.length_a   1.000
_cell.length_b   1.000
_cell.length_c   1.000
_cell.angle_alpha   90.00
_cell.angle_beta   90.00
_cell.angle_gamma   90.00
#
_symmetry.space_group_name_H-M   'P 1'
#
loop_
_entity.id
_entity.type
_entity.pdbx_description
1 polymer ?
#
loop_
_entity_poly.entity_id
_entity_poly.type
_entity_poly.pdbx_seq_one_letter_code
_entity_poly.pdbx_strand_id
1 'polypeptide(L)' 'MKKTQRYERRLVEAREDTIGVMEQYKAEIEREKTRQNASHNEFVRTCCQQEINQLKAEKDAIELEVV' A
#
# COMPACT_ATOMS: atom_id res chain seq x y z
N MET A 1 -4.00 -11.81 -3.05
CA MET A 1 -3.99 -10.60 -2.21
C MET A 1 -5.10 -10.64 -1.16
N LYS A 2 -4.83 -10.22 0.05
CA LYS A 2 -5.83 -10.08 1.08
C LYS A 2 -6.63 -8.80 0.88
N LYS A 3 -7.96 -8.88 0.86
CA LYS A 3 -8.82 -7.71 0.69
C LYS A 3 -9.07 -7.04 2.04
N THR A 4 -8.40 -5.91 2.26
CA THR A 4 -8.52 -5.13 3.50
C THR A 4 -9.65 -4.09 3.37
N GLN A 5 -10.08 -3.52 4.51
CA GLN A 5 -11.03 -2.40 4.49
C GLN A 5 -10.42 -1.18 3.78
N ARG A 6 -9.12 -0.98 3.96
CA ARG A 6 -8.37 0.07 3.26
C ARG A 6 -8.49 -0.10 1.74
N TYR A 7 -8.27 -1.31 1.24
CA TYR A 7 -8.39 -1.63 -0.18
C TYR A 7 -9.80 -1.31 -0.69
N GLU A 8 -10.82 -1.77 0.00
CA GLU A 8 -12.21 -1.58 -0.43
C GLU A 8 -12.61 -0.11 -0.48
N ARG A 9 -12.23 0.66 0.54
CA ARG A 9 -12.51 2.11 0.56
C ARG A 9 -11.78 2.83 -0.57
N ARG A 10 -10.50 2.50 -0.75
CA ARG A 10 -9.68 3.16 -1.78
C ARG A 10 -10.10 2.79 -3.19
N LEU A 11 -10.61 1.59 -3.38
CA LEU A 11 -11.15 1.18 -4.67
C LEU A 11 -12.32 2.10 -5.08
N VAL A 12 -13.22 2.39 -4.14
CA VAL A 12 -14.33 3.31 -4.38
C VAL A 12 -13.82 4.72 -4.66
N GLU A 13 -12.89 5.23 -3.85
CA GLU A 13 -12.30 6.55 -4.03
C GLU A 13 -11.57 6.67 -5.37
N ALA A 14 -10.87 5.62 -5.79
CA ALA A 14 -10.08 5.62 -7.02
C ALA A 14 -10.93 5.80 -8.27
N ARG A 15 -12.20 5.45 -8.23
CA ARG A 15 -13.11 5.65 -9.35
C ARG A 15 -13.34 7.13 -9.64
N GLU A 16 -13.20 7.97 -8.63
CA GLU A 16 -13.33 9.43 -8.76
C GLU A 16 -11.97 10.13 -8.80
N ASP A 17 -10.96 9.59 -8.11
CA ASP A 17 -9.63 10.20 -7.99
C ASP A 17 -8.55 9.12 -7.97
N THR A 18 -8.29 8.53 -9.12
CA THR A 18 -7.27 7.49 -9.27
C THR A 18 -5.88 8.00 -8.88
N ILE A 19 -5.52 9.19 -9.34
CA ILE A 19 -4.20 9.76 -9.07
C ILE A 19 -3.99 9.97 -7.57
N GLY A 20 -4.98 10.53 -6.89
CA GLY A 20 -4.91 10.76 -5.45
C GLY A 20 -4.71 9.47 -4.66
N VAL A 21 -5.46 8.42 -5.02
CA VAL A 21 -5.33 7.13 -4.34
C VAL A 21 -3.96 6.50 -4.60
N MET A 22 -3.45 6.58 -5.84
CA MET A 22 -2.11 6.06 -6.16
C MET A 22 -1.03 6.79 -5.36
N GLU A 23 -1.16 8.11 -5.20
CA GLU A 23 -0.22 8.89 -4.40
C GLU A 23 -0.26 8.52 -2.92
N GLN A 24 -1.45 8.21 -2.37
CA GLN A 24 -1.58 7.71 -1.01
C GLN A 24 -0.79 6.41 -0.82
N TYR A 25 -0.95 5.46 -1.74
CA TYR A 25 -0.20 4.20 -1.67
C TYR A 25 1.30 4.41 -1.78
N LYS A 26 1.74 5.25 -2.70
CA LYS A 26 3.17 5.56 -2.86
C LYS A 26 3.76 6.14 -1.58
N ALA A 27 3.06 7.08 -0.96
CA ALA A 27 3.51 7.70 0.29
C ALA A 27 3.62 6.68 1.43
N GLU A 28 2.64 5.79 1.54
CA GLU A 28 2.65 4.77 2.59
C GLU A 28 3.74 3.73 2.37
N ILE A 29 3.97 3.34 1.12
CA ILE A 29 5.05 2.41 0.77
C ILE A 29 6.39 3.03 1.14
N GLU A 30 6.62 4.29 0.81
CA GLU A 30 7.87 4.97 1.15
C GLU A 30 8.06 5.11 2.66
N ARG A 31 6.99 5.39 3.39
CA ARG A 31 7.03 5.46 4.85
C ARG A 31 7.46 4.12 5.45
N GLU A 32 6.88 3.03 4.98
CA GLU A 32 7.24 1.69 5.46
C GLU A 32 8.66 1.30 5.08
N LYS A 33 9.14 1.70 3.90
CA LYS A 33 10.52 1.47 3.50
C LYS A 33 11.49 2.22 4.42
N THR A 34 11.20 3.46 4.74
CA THR A 34 12.02 4.27 5.65
C THR A 34 12.08 3.63 7.03
N ARG A 35 10.93 3.19 7.55
CA ARG A 35 10.83 2.51 8.83
C ARG A 35 11.63 1.20 8.83
N GLN A 36 11.52 0.41 7.77
CA GLN A 36 12.27 -0.84 7.60
C GLN A 36 13.77 -0.60 7.62
N ASN A 37 14.22 0.41 6.87
CA ASN A 37 15.65 0.73 6.78
C ASN A 37 16.22 1.27 8.10
N ALA A 38 15.40 1.94 8.90
CA ALA A 38 15.80 2.50 10.18
C ALA A 38 15.83 1.47 11.30
N SER A 39 15.17 0.33 11.13
CA SER A 39 15.06 -0.69 12.18
C SER A 39 16.20 -1.69 12.13
N HIS A 40 16.72 -2.05 13.30
CA HIS A 40 17.68 -3.15 13.45
C HIS A 40 17.00 -4.43 13.94
N ASN A 41 15.71 -4.39 14.20
CA ASN A 41 14.94 -5.53 14.70
C ASN A 41 14.39 -6.33 13.51
N GLU A 42 14.80 -7.59 13.39
CA GLU A 42 14.37 -8.49 12.31
C GLU A 42 12.85 -8.64 12.23
N PHE A 43 12.19 -8.74 13.37
CA PHE A 43 10.73 -8.87 13.40
C PHE A 43 10.05 -7.64 12.81
N VAL A 44 10.51 -6.44 13.20
CA VAL A 44 9.97 -5.18 12.68
C VAL A 44 10.23 -5.08 11.18
N ARG A 45 11.43 -5.43 10.73
CA ARG A 45 11.77 -5.39 9.30
C ARG A 45 10.87 -6.33 8.49
N THR A 46 10.61 -7.52 9.02
CA THR A 46 9.71 -8.49 8.37
C THR A 46 8.28 -7.96 8.29
N CYS A 47 7.78 -7.37 9.37
CA CYS A 47 6.44 -6.77 9.39
C CYS A 47 6.33 -5.63 8.37
N CYS A 48 7.35 -4.78 8.28
CA CYS A 48 7.38 -3.69 7.30
C CYS A 48 7.38 -4.24 5.87
N GLN A 49 8.13 -5.30 5.61
CA GLN A 49 8.17 -5.91 4.29
C GLN A 49 6.81 -6.50 3.90
N GLN A 50 6.14 -7.16 4.84
CA GLN A 50 4.81 -7.71 4.61
C GLN A 50 3.81 -6.60 4.28
N GLU A 51 3.87 -5.48 5.01
CA GLU A 51 3.00 -4.33 4.75
C GLU A 51 3.30 -3.69 3.40
N ILE A 52 4.57 -3.54 3.05
CA ILE A 52 4.98 -3.03 1.73
C ILE A 52 4.39 -3.93 0.63
N ASN A 53 4.51 -5.24 0.77
CA ASN A 53 3.99 -6.19 -0.21
C ASN A 53 2.48 -6.07 -0.35
N GLN A 54 1.76 -5.93 0.77
CA GLN A 54 0.31 -5.75 0.79
C GLN A 54 -0.10 -4.44 0.12
N LEU A 55 0.59 -3.34 0.44
CA LEU A 55 0.32 -2.04 -0.16
C LEU A 55 0.54 -2.06 -1.67
N LYS A 56 1.61 -2.67 -2.13
CA LYS A 56 1.90 -2.80 -3.57
C LYS A 56 0.83 -3.62 -4.27
N ALA A 57 0.41 -4.73 -3.65
CA ALA A 57 -0.62 -5.59 -4.21
C ALA A 57 -1.97 -4.87 -4.32
N GLU A 58 -2.35 -4.12 -3.29
CA GLU A 58 -3.58 -3.32 -3.31
C GLU A 58 -3.53 -2.25 -4.40
N LYS A 59 -2.40 -1.54 -4.47
CA LYS A 59 -2.19 -0.50 -5.47
C LYS A 59 -2.37 -1.05 -6.89
N ASP A 60 -1.70 -2.16 -7.19
CA ASP A 60 -1.74 -2.78 -8.51
C ASP A 60 -3.15 -3.28 -8.84
N ALA A 61 -3.83 -3.88 -7.86
CA ALA A 61 -5.20 -4.37 -8.05
C ALA A 61 -6.18 -3.23 -8.36
N ILE A 62 -6.04 -2.10 -7.67
CA ILE A 62 -6.89 -0.94 -7.91
C ILE A 62 -6.62 -0.35 -9.30
N GLU A 63 -5.35 -0.24 -9.69
CA GLU A 63 -5.01 0.24 -11.03
C GLU A 63 -5.68 -0.59 -12.12
N LEU A 64 -5.68 -1.92 -11.98
CA LEU A 64 -6.32 -2.81 -12.94
C LEU A 64 -7.84 -2.66 -12.96
N GLU A 65 -8.44 -2.38 -11.79
CA GLU A 65 -9.90 -2.27 -11.65
C GLU A 65 -10.45 -0.98 -12.27
N VAL A 66 -9.72 0.13 -12.18
CA VAL A 66 -10.23 1.45 -12.55
C VAL A 66 -9.72 1.96 -13.91
N VAL A 67 -8.86 1.20 -14.57
CA VAL A 67 -8.31 1.57 -15.90
C VAL A 67 -9.19 1.06 -17.07
#